data_ae72bfa75666f02dd05e63615bf88db8
#
_entry.id   ae72bfa75666f02dd05e63615bf88db8
#
_cell.length_a   1.000
_cell.length_b   1.000
_cell.length_c   1.000
_cell.angle_alpha   90.00
_cell.angle_beta   90.00
_cell.angle_gamma   90.00
#
_symmetry.space_group_name_H-M   'P 1'
#
loop_
_entity.id
_entity.type
_entity.pdbx_description
1 polymer ?
#
loop_
_entity_poly.entity_id
_entity_poly.type
_entity_poly.pdbx_seq_one_letter_code
_entity_poly.pdbx_strand_id
1 'polypeptide(L)'
;MLKQVQHDANEIFMDNLLSIKAYASREAVPIMQDEGCDFICDYIKEHNCQNILEIGTAIGYSSIRFANLADDIKVTTIELDIDRHLKAVENFKAAGVSDRITAIHADALTCPLEGFFDLIFIDAAKAQYIKFFEKYKANLAPDGVIISDNLSFHGMVDDLSLTHNYSTKKLVKKIQKYAEYLRTNPEFETTFYEVGDRIAVSKRK
;
A
#
# COMPACT_ATOMS: atom_id res chain seq x y z
N MET A 1 -21.06 28.61 5.62
CA MET A 1 -20.19 28.16 6.71
C MET A 1 -19.68 26.72 6.47
N LEU A 2 -20.51 25.69 6.36
CA LEU A 2 -20.06 24.29 6.11
C LEU A 2 -19.26 24.12 4.81
N LYS A 3 -19.65 24.74 3.69
CA LYS A 3 -18.91 24.65 2.41
C LYS A 3 -17.52 25.29 2.47
N GLN A 4 -17.35 26.36 3.26
CA GLN A 4 -16.05 27.01 3.44
C GLN A 4 -15.12 26.12 4.28
N VAL A 5 -15.60 25.54 5.38
CA VAL A 5 -14.81 24.64 6.22
C VAL A 5 -14.36 23.40 5.44
N GLN A 6 -15.22 22.87 4.56
CA GLN A 6 -14.89 21.72 3.72
C GLN A 6 -13.90 22.07 2.61
N HIS A 7 -13.95 23.31 2.08
CA HIS A 7 -12.98 23.80 1.11
C HIS A 7 -11.59 23.95 1.75
N ASP A 8 -11.54 24.62 2.91
CA ASP A 8 -10.29 24.83 3.65
C ASP A 8 -9.65 23.49 4.09
N ALA A 9 -10.44 22.49 4.49
CA ALA A 9 -9.94 21.15 4.83
C ALA A 9 -9.34 20.43 3.60
N ASN A 10 -9.96 20.54 2.43
CA ASN A 10 -9.43 19.96 1.20
C ASN A 10 -8.12 20.65 0.75
N GLU A 11 -8.01 21.97 0.88
CA GLU A 11 -6.76 22.68 0.59
C GLU A 11 -5.63 22.20 1.50
N ILE A 12 -5.86 22.15 2.81
CA ILE A 12 -4.86 21.66 3.78
C ILE A 12 -4.45 20.23 3.46
N PHE A 13 -5.39 19.37 3.11
CA PHE A 13 -5.08 18.00 2.72
C PHE A 13 -4.20 17.92 1.47
N MET A 14 -4.52 18.67 0.43
CA MET A 14 -3.74 18.72 -0.82
C MET A 14 -2.33 19.26 -0.57
N ASP A 15 -2.18 20.32 0.24
CA ASP A 15 -0.88 20.89 0.60
C ASP A 15 -0.02 19.90 1.36
N ASN A 16 -0.61 19.11 2.28
CA ASN A 16 0.09 18.02 2.98
C ASN A 16 0.59 16.95 2.00
N LEU A 17 -0.23 16.50 1.04
CA LEU A 17 0.18 15.53 0.04
C LEU A 17 1.32 16.05 -0.85
N LEU A 18 1.26 17.31 -1.28
CA LEU A 18 2.33 17.96 -2.05
C LEU A 18 3.64 18.03 -1.24
N SER A 19 3.56 18.38 0.04
CA SER A 19 4.70 18.39 0.95
C SER A 19 5.34 17.02 1.11
N ILE A 20 4.53 15.95 1.26
CA ILE A 20 4.99 14.56 1.34
C ILE A 20 5.70 14.15 0.05
N LYS A 21 5.15 14.47 -1.12
CA LYS A 21 5.77 14.17 -2.43
C LYS A 21 7.08 14.92 -2.61
N ALA A 22 7.14 16.19 -2.22
CA ALA A 22 8.36 16.99 -2.28
C ALA A 22 9.46 16.40 -1.38
N TYR A 23 9.10 15.98 -0.17
CA TYR A 23 10.02 15.29 0.74
C TYR A 23 10.49 13.97 0.15
N ALA A 24 9.58 13.14 -0.36
CA ALA A 24 9.89 11.85 -0.97
C ALA A 24 10.89 11.99 -2.13
N SER A 25 10.67 12.98 -2.99
CA SER A 25 11.57 13.28 -4.12
C SER A 25 12.95 13.73 -3.65
N ARG A 26 13.02 14.63 -2.66
CA ARG A 26 14.28 15.17 -2.14
C ARG A 26 15.12 14.11 -1.42
N GLU A 27 14.48 13.27 -0.61
CA GLU A 27 15.14 12.26 0.20
C GLU A 27 15.21 10.89 -0.48
N ALA A 28 14.79 10.79 -1.75
CA ALA A 28 14.72 9.54 -2.53
C ALA A 28 13.97 8.41 -1.79
N VAL A 29 12.89 8.76 -1.08
CA VAL A 29 12.00 7.79 -0.45
C VAL A 29 11.00 7.31 -1.50
N PRO A 30 10.90 6.00 -1.79
CA PRO A 30 9.87 5.48 -2.69
C PRO A 30 8.50 5.64 -2.03
N ILE A 31 7.57 6.24 -2.76
CA ILE A 31 6.14 6.29 -2.44
C ILE A 31 5.35 5.78 -3.64
N MET A 32 4.14 5.30 -3.39
CA MET A 32 3.26 4.82 -4.43
C MET A 32 2.97 5.90 -5.49
N GLN A 33 2.87 5.49 -6.76
CA GLN A 33 2.47 6.38 -7.85
C GLN A 33 0.99 6.78 -7.70
N ASP A 34 0.66 8.01 -8.14
CA ASP A 34 -0.70 8.56 -7.99
C ASP A 34 -1.76 7.67 -8.64
N GLU A 35 -1.52 7.24 -9.87
CA GLU A 35 -2.45 6.41 -10.64
C GLU A 35 -2.79 5.10 -9.92
N GLY A 36 -1.79 4.41 -9.36
CA GLY A 36 -2.01 3.21 -8.58
C GLY A 36 -2.74 3.49 -7.27
N CYS A 37 -2.39 4.59 -6.60
CA CYS A 37 -3.06 4.98 -5.37
C CYS A 37 -4.52 5.41 -5.60
N ASP A 38 -4.80 6.11 -6.71
CA ASP A 38 -6.17 6.46 -7.13
C ASP A 38 -7.01 5.20 -7.36
N PHE A 39 -6.46 4.22 -8.07
CA PHE A 39 -7.12 2.93 -8.30
C PHE A 39 -7.51 2.25 -6.96
N ILE A 40 -6.60 2.21 -5.97
CA ILE A 40 -6.90 1.59 -4.67
C ILE A 40 -7.92 2.43 -3.91
N CYS A 41 -7.83 3.76 -3.94
CA CYS A 41 -8.81 4.64 -3.32
C CYS A 41 -10.22 4.44 -3.88
N ASP A 42 -10.34 4.28 -5.18
CA ASP A 42 -11.63 4.01 -5.82
C ASP A 42 -12.14 2.60 -5.48
N TYR A 43 -11.24 1.60 -5.44
CA TYR A 43 -11.57 0.26 -4.98
C TYR A 43 -12.12 0.25 -3.53
N ILE A 44 -11.47 0.99 -2.62
CA ILE A 44 -11.92 1.13 -1.22
C ILE A 44 -13.35 1.68 -1.15
N LYS A 45 -13.66 2.74 -1.91
CA LYS A 45 -14.99 3.35 -1.96
C LYS A 45 -16.04 2.42 -2.56
N GLU A 46 -15.73 1.81 -3.72
CA GLU A 46 -16.66 0.95 -4.45
C GLU A 46 -17.05 -0.31 -3.65
N HIS A 47 -16.12 -0.82 -2.83
CA HIS A 47 -16.32 -2.03 -2.03
C HIS A 47 -16.58 -1.75 -0.55
N ASN A 48 -16.69 -0.47 -0.15
CA ASN A 48 -16.94 -0.03 1.24
C ASN A 48 -15.95 -0.64 2.25
N CYS A 49 -14.65 -0.72 1.90
CA CYS A 49 -13.63 -1.22 2.79
C CYS A 49 -13.41 -0.22 3.94
N GLN A 50 -13.58 -0.65 5.19
CA GLN A 50 -13.42 0.19 6.38
C GLN A 50 -12.15 -0.11 7.17
N ASN A 51 -11.76 -1.39 7.24
CA ASN A 51 -10.58 -1.83 7.97
C ASN A 51 -9.49 -2.22 6.98
N ILE A 52 -8.43 -1.42 6.92
CA ILE A 52 -7.34 -1.58 5.95
C ILE A 52 -6.06 -1.95 6.70
N LEU A 53 -5.36 -2.98 6.21
CA LEU A 53 -3.99 -3.29 6.60
C LEU A 53 -3.05 -2.91 5.48
N GLU A 54 -2.01 -2.14 5.79
CA GLU A 54 -0.95 -1.80 4.85
C GLU A 54 0.39 -2.38 5.33
N ILE A 55 1.08 -3.08 4.45
CA ILE A 55 2.43 -3.61 4.68
C ILE A 55 3.42 -2.78 3.87
N GLY A 56 4.13 -1.90 4.56
CA GLY A 56 5.03 -0.91 3.96
C GLY A 56 4.43 0.50 4.00
N THR A 57 4.59 1.18 5.13
CA THR A 57 4.09 2.55 5.33
C THR A 57 4.90 3.59 4.55
N ALA A 58 6.21 3.36 4.40
CA ALA A 58 7.17 4.38 4.00
C ALA A 58 6.96 5.66 4.86
N ILE A 59 6.64 6.79 4.24
CA ILE A 59 6.37 8.05 4.95
C ILE A 59 4.87 8.37 5.04
N GLY A 60 3.98 7.37 4.81
CA GLY A 60 2.55 7.44 5.07
C GLY A 60 1.69 8.03 3.97
N TYR A 61 2.19 8.12 2.73
CA TYR A 61 1.45 8.73 1.61
C TYR A 61 0.13 8.01 1.31
N SER A 62 0.17 6.72 1.08
CA SER A 62 -1.00 5.86 0.82
C SER A 62 -1.93 5.79 2.03
N SER A 63 -1.39 5.55 3.23
CA SER A 63 -2.17 5.49 4.48
C SER A 63 -3.02 6.74 4.70
N ILE A 64 -2.45 7.94 4.48
CA ILE A 64 -3.16 9.23 4.60
C ILE A 64 -4.29 9.31 3.56
N ARG A 65 -4.03 8.91 2.33
CA ARG A 65 -5.03 8.94 1.26
C ARG A 65 -6.19 8.01 1.56
N PHE A 66 -5.90 6.78 2.03
CA PHE A 66 -6.93 5.82 2.41
C PHE A 66 -7.77 6.33 3.59
N ALA A 67 -7.13 6.76 4.67
CA ALA A 67 -7.84 7.28 5.85
C ALA A 67 -8.68 8.53 5.57
N ASN A 68 -8.33 9.32 4.55
CA ASN A 68 -9.06 10.54 4.20
C ASN A 68 -10.27 10.32 3.27
N LEU A 69 -10.54 9.08 2.87
CA LEU A 69 -11.69 8.77 1.99
C LEU A 69 -13.03 8.87 2.74
N ALA A 70 -13.06 8.46 4.02
CA ALA A 70 -14.23 8.56 4.90
C ALA A 70 -13.80 8.51 6.37
N ASP A 71 -14.66 9.04 7.27
CA ASP A 71 -14.33 9.16 8.70
C ASP A 71 -14.35 7.81 9.45
N ASP A 72 -15.01 6.81 8.91
CA ASP A 72 -15.14 5.45 9.48
C ASP A 72 -14.02 4.50 9.01
N ILE A 73 -13.16 4.92 8.08
CA ILE A 73 -12.03 4.11 7.63
C ILE A 73 -10.92 4.11 8.69
N LYS A 74 -10.45 2.91 9.03
CA LYS A 74 -9.32 2.67 9.92
C LYS A 74 -8.20 1.99 9.15
N VAL A 75 -6.99 2.53 9.27
CA VAL A 75 -5.79 1.99 8.63
C VAL A 75 -4.83 1.49 9.70
N THR A 76 -4.44 0.24 9.63
CA THR A 76 -3.29 -0.29 10.36
C THR A 76 -2.14 -0.42 9.38
N THR A 77 -1.00 0.18 9.69
CA THR A 77 0.15 0.18 8.77
C THR A 77 1.44 -0.20 9.49
N ILE A 78 2.31 -0.98 8.82
CA ILE A 78 3.52 -1.55 9.41
C ILE A 78 4.73 -1.09 8.60
N GLU A 79 5.71 -0.47 9.29
CA GLU A 79 6.98 -0.04 8.72
C GLU A 79 8.15 -0.60 9.52
N LEU A 80 9.16 -1.12 8.82
CA LEU A 80 10.38 -1.68 9.40
C LEU A 80 11.41 -0.60 9.73
N ASP A 81 11.52 0.41 8.86
CA ASP A 81 12.48 1.49 8.96
C ASP A 81 11.99 2.54 9.98
N ILE A 82 12.76 2.77 11.05
CA ILE A 82 12.36 3.67 12.13
C ILE A 82 12.26 5.12 11.67
N ASP A 83 13.14 5.59 10.78
CA ASP A 83 13.15 6.98 10.33
C ASP A 83 11.93 7.26 9.44
N ARG A 84 11.58 6.32 8.56
CA ARG A 84 10.37 6.37 7.75
C ARG A 84 9.12 6.30 8.63
N HIS A 85 9.09 5.40 9.60
CA HIS A 85 7.97 5.30 10.55
C HIS A 85 7.74 6.61 11.31
N LEU A 86 8.80 7.20 11.87
CA LEU A 86 8.69 8.47 12.59
C LEU A 86 8.19 9.60 11.67
N LYS A 87 8.70 9.63 10.42
CA LYS A 87 8.24 10.60 9.42
C LYS A 87 6.77 10.38 9.03
N ALA A 88 6.32 9.15 8.91
CA ALA A 88 4.91 8.84 8.66
C ALA A 88 4.01 9.34 9.80
N VAL A 89 4.39 9.11 11.06
CA VAL A 89 3.64 9.60 12.24
C VAL A 89 3.54 11.13 12.27
N GLU A 90 4.61 11.85 11.89
CA GLU A 90 4.56 13.31 11.73
C GLU A 90 3.57 13.71 10.63
N ASN A 91 3.61 13.05 9.49
CA ASN A 91 2.73 13.32 8.35
C ASN A 91 1.25 13.02 8.70
N PHE A 92 0.95 11.96 9.46
CA PHE A 92 -0.40 11.64 9.94
C PHE A 92 -0.97 12.75 10.83
N LYS A 93 -0.13 13.33 11.71
CA LYS A 93 -0.51 14.47 12.55
C LYS A 93 -0.78 15.71 11.70
N ALA A 94 0.08 16.01 10.75
CA ALA A 94 -0.07 17.17 9.86
C ALA A 94 -1.33 17.05 8.99
N ALA A 95 -1.67 15.83 8.54
CA ALA A 95 -2.87 15.56 7.75
C ALA A 95 -4.16 15.44 8.60
N GLY A 96 -4.07 15.46 9.94
CA GLY A 96 -5.24 15.36 10.83
C GLY A 96 -5.94 14.00 10.83
N VAL A 97 -5.20 12.92 10.54
CA VAL A 97 -5.75 11.55 10.43
C VAL A 97 -5.19 10.57 11.47
N SER A 98 -4.44 11.06 12.46
CA SER A 98 -3.76 10.21 13.44
C SER A 98 -4.70 9.35 14.29
N ASP A 99 -5.94 9.75 14.49
CA ASP A 99 -6.97 9.02 15.24
C ASP A 99 -7.55 7.83 14.45
N ARG A 100 -7.28 7.79 13.17
CA ARG A 100 -7.75 6.75 12.23
C ARG A 100 -6.65 5.84 11.73
N ILE A 101 -5.38 6.14 12.04
CA ILE A 101 -4.22 5.36 11.59
C ILE A 101 -3.46 4.77 12.78
N THR A 102 -3.37 3.45 12.85
CA THR A 102 -2.52 2.73 13.79
C THR A 102 -1.20 2.41 13.11
N ALA A 103 -0.16 3.18 13.42
CA ALA A 103 1.19 2.98 12.87
C ALA A 103 2.02 2.06 13.75
N ILE A 104 2.54 0.98 13.19
CA ILE A 104 3.33 -0.04 13.90
C ILE A 104 4.76 -0.03 13.34
N HIS A 105 5.74 0.26 14.22
CA HIS A 105 7.15 0.07 13.88
C HIS A 105 7.55 -1.37 14.19
N ALA A 106 7.64 -2.22 13.16
CA ALA A 106 7.98 -3.63 13.31
C ALA A 106 8.41 -4.28 11.99
N ASP A 107 9.04 -5.46 12.07
CA ASP A 107 9.15 -6.35 10.92
C ASP A 107 7.81 -7.04 10.69
N ALA A 108 7.20 -6.76 9.55
CA ALA A 108 5.92 -7.32 9.17
C ALA A 108 5.93 -8.87 9.10
N LEU A 109 7.09 -9.52 8.92
CA LEU A 109 7.18 -10.98 8.94
C LEU A 109 7.01 -11.57 10.35
N THR A 110 7.37 -10.82 11.38
CA THR A 110 7.34 -11.30 12.79
C THR A 110 6.28 -10.59 13.64
N CYS A 111 5.81 -9.41 13.20
CA CYS A 111 4.81 -8.64 13.93
C CYS A 111 3.53 -9.46 14.15
N PRO A 112 3.11 -9.70 15.40
CA PRO A 112 1.80 -10.28 15.66
C PRO A 112 0.73 -9.25 15.32
N LEU A 113 -0.35 -9.71 14.67
CA LEU A 113 -1.47 -8.86 14.31
C LEU A 113 -2.76 -9.62 14.57
N GLU A 114 -3.69 -8.97 15.24
CA GLU A 114 -5.03 -9.48 15.51
C GLU A 114 -6.07 -8.74 14.67
N GLY A 115 -7.24 -9.37 14.51
CA GLY A 115 -8.36 -8.79 13.76
C GLY A 115 -8.40 -9.18 12.30
N PHE A 116 -9.45 -8.69 11.64
CA PHE A 116 -9.72 -8.93 10.22
C PHE A 116 -9.78 -7.61 9.47
N PHE A 117 -9.32 -7.64 8.22
CA PHE A 117 -9.24 -6.48 7.35
C PHE A 117 -10.03 -6.72 6.06
N ASP A 118 -10.76 -5.71 5.62
CA ASP A 118 -11.51 -5.72 4.37
C ASP A 118 -10.55 -5.63 3.17
N LEU A 119 -9.43 -4.92 3.36
CA LEU A 119 -8.39 -4.78 2.37
C LEU A 119 -7.02 -4.92 3.03
N ILE A 120 -6.16 -5.78 2.46
CA ILE A 120 -4.76 -5.91 2.82
C ILE A 120 -3.93 -5.42 1.64
N PHE A 121 -3.18 -4.32 1.84
CA PHE A 121 -2.32 -3.73 0.84
C PHE A 121 -0.86 -4.13 1.09
N ILE A 122 -0.20 -4.72 0.08
CA ILE A 122 1.20 -5.15 0.16
C ILE A 122 2.03 -4.28 -0.77
N ASP A 123 2.78 -3.32 -0.21
CA ASP A 123 3.75 -2.47 -0.90
C ASP A 123 5.03 -2.32 -0.08
N ALA A 124 5.68 -3.43 0.22
CA ALA A 124 6.90 -3.47 1.02
C ALA A 124 8.07 -4.07 0.22
N ALA A 125 8.98 -4.76 0.89
CA ALA A 125 10.11 -5.43 0.28
C ALA A 125 9.66 -6.55 -0.68
N LYS A 126 9.67 -6.28 -1.98
CA LYS A 126 9.17 -7.15 -3.07
C LYS A 126 9.70 -8.59 -3.01
N ALA A 127 10.90 -8.75 -2.46
CA ALA A 127 11.51 -10.07 -2.25
C ALA A 127 10.75 -10.95 -1.23
N GLN A 128 9.83 -10.39 -0.45
CA GLN A 128 9.11 -11.06 0.63
C GLN A 128 7.60 -11.19 0.35
N TYR A 129 7.11 -10.75 -0.79
CA TYR A 129 5.67 -10.68 -1.12
C TYR A 129 4.91 -11.98 -0.87
N ILE A 130 5.42 -13.14 -1.30
CA ILE A 130 4.79 -14.44 -1.02
C ILE A 130 4.64 -14.66 0.50
N LYS A 131 5.66 -14.29 1.30
CA LYS A 131 5.61 -14.48 2.75
C LYS A 131 4.61 -13.54 3.40
N PHE A 132 4.52 -12.29 2.94
CA PHE A 132 3.51 -11.34 3.43
C PHE A 132 2.11 -11.84 3.08
N PHE A 133 1.89 -12.27 1.84
CA PHE A 133 0.61 -12.81 1.40
C PHE A 133 0.19 -14.01 2.26
N GLU A 134 1.06 -15.03 2.40
CA GLU A 134 0.79 -16.23 3.18
C GLU A 134 0.54 -15.93 4.66
N LYS A 135 1.28 -15.00 5.25
CA LYS A 135 1.09 -14.62 6.64
C LYS A 135 -0.25 -13.93 6.85
N TYR A 136 -0.53 -12.89 6.08
CA TYR A 136 -1.66 -12.00 6.33
C TYR A 136 -2.97 -12.45 5.70
N LYS A 137 -2.98 -13.45 4.81
CA LYS A 137 -4.24 -14.05 4.34
C LYS A 137 -5.12 -14.57 5.47
N ALA A 138 -4.55 -14.91 6.63
CA ALA A 138 -5.29 -15.32 7.82
C ALA A 138 -6.06 -14.15 8.48
N ASN A 139 -5.61 -12.92 8.27
CA ASN A 139 -6.24 -11.70 8.76
C ASN A 139 -7.20 -11.07 7.73
N LEU A 140 -7.44 -11.73 6.58
CA LEU A 140 -8.36 -11.24 5.57
C LEU A 140 -9.80 -11.55 5.99
N ALA A 141 -10.68 -10.55 5.97
CA ALA A 141 -12.12 -10.74 6.17
C ALA A 141 -12.70 -11.71 5.11
N PRO A 142 -13.84 -12.37 5.35
CA PRO A 142 -14.40 -13.34 4.42
C PRO A 142 -14.56 -12.81 2.99
N ASP A 143 -15.07 -11.59 2.83
CA ASP A 143 -15.26 -10.91 1.54
C ASP A 143 -14.14 -9.92 1.21
N GLY A 144 -13.03 -9.99 1.96
CA GLY A 144 -11.90 -9.08 1.84
C GLY A 144 -11.03 -9.35 0.60
N VAL A 145 -10.11 -8.43 0.35
CA VAL A 145 -9.21 -8.46 -0.80
C VAL A 145 -7.77 -8.23 -0.38
N ILE A 146 -6.83 -8.90 -1.06
CA ILE A 146 -5.40 -8.57 -0.98
C ILE A 146 -5.00 -7.85 -2.26
N ILE A 147 -4.47 -6.64 -2.14
CA ILE A 147 -3.94 -5.84 -3.24
C ILE A 147 -2.42 -5.77 -3.12
N SER A 148 -1.71 -5.99 -4.23
CA SER A 148 -0.25 -5.89 -4.29
C SER A 148 0.17 -4.95 -5.42
N ASP A 149 1.10 -4.05 -5.15
CA ASP A 149 1.63 -3.08 -6.12
C ASP A 149 2.99 -3.50 -6.69
N ASN A 150 3.45 -2.77 -7.72
CA ASN A 150 4.75 -2.88 -8.37
C ASN A 150 5.05 -4.24 -9.03
N LEU A 151 4.07 -4.84 -9.66
CA LEU A 151 4.25 -6.15 -10.33
C LEU A 151 4.84 -6.05 -11.75
N SER A 152 4.97 -4.85 -12.32
CA SER A 152 5.71 -4.59 -13.55
C SER A 152 7.19 -4.25 -13.27
N PHE A 153 7.44 -3.60 -12.15
CA PHE A 153 8.75 -3.07 -11.77
C PHE A 153 9.40 -2.28 -12.92
N HIS A 154 8.69 -1.24 -13.33
CA HIS A 154 9.06 -0.35 -14.44
C HIS A 154 9.27 -1.11 -15.77
N GLY A 155 8.45 -2.12 -16.06
CA GLY A 155 8.52 -2.95 -17.25
C GLY A 155 9.59 -4.06 -17.21
N MET A 156 10.46 -4.08 -16.20
CA MET A 156 11.55 -5.06 -16.11
C MET A 156 11.07 -6.50 -15.85
N VAL A 157 9.83 -6.69 -15.38
CA VAL A 157 9.24 -8.01 -15.21
C VAL A 157 8.96 -8.67 -16.56
N ASP A 158 8.59 -7.87 -17.55
CA ASP A 158 8.29 -8.33 -18.91
C ASP A 158 9.57 -8.34 -19.78
N ASP A 159 10.50 -7.41 -19.54
CA ASP A 159 11.76 -7.31 -20.28
C ASP A 159 12.97 -7.11 -19.35
N LEU A 160 13.68 -8.20 -19.05
CA LEU A 160 14.89 -8.20 -18.24
C LEU A 160 16.09 -7.49 -18.89
N SER A 161 16.01 -7.14 -20.19
CA SER A 161 17.08 -6.39 -20.87
C SER A 161 17.16 -4.93 -20.43
N LEU A 162 16.07 -4.39 -19.84
CA LEU A 162 16.00 -3.03 -19.31
C LEU A 162 16.96 -2.78 -18.13
N THR A 163 17.57 -3.83 -17.58
CA THR A 163 18.56 -3.69 -16.51
C THR A 163 19.75 -4.60 -16.71
N HIS A 164 20.96 -4.08 -16.47
CA HIS A 164 22.19 -4.86 -16.39
C HIS A 164 22.61 -5.18 -14.95
N ASN A 165 21.93 -4.57 -13.94
CA ASN A 165 22.24 -4.77 -12.53
C ASN A 165 21.81 -6.16 -12.06
N TYR A 166 22.77 -6.94 -11.55
CA TYR A 166 22.53 -8.32 -11.10
C TYR A 166 21.55 -8.41 -9.93
N SER A 167 21.62 -7.46 -8.97
CA SER A 167 20.70 -7.42 -7.83
C SER A 167 19.26 -7.12 -8.28
N THR A 168 19.10 -6.18 -9.23
CA THR A 168 17.81 -5.87 -9.84
C THR A 168 17.25 -7.08 -10.59
N LYS A 169 18.06 -7.79 -11.38
CA LYS A 169 17.62 -9.02 -12.06
C LYS A 169 17.15 -10.11 -11.07
N LYS A 170 17.83 -10.25 -9.92
CA LYS A 170 17.38 -11.16 -8.86
C LYS A 170 16.04 -10.76 -8.25
N LEU A 171 15.84 -9.45 -8.05
CA LEU A 171 14.57 -8.92 -7.53
C LEU A 171 13.44 -9.15 -8.52
N VAL A 172 13.63 -8.83 -9.80
CA VAL A 172 12.65 -9.06 -10.86
C VAL A 172 12.23 -10.53 -10.93
N LYS A 173 13.17 -11.48 -10.84
CA LYS A 173 12.83 -12.90 -10.78
C LYS A 173 11.97 -13.28 -9.58
N LYS A 174 12.10 -12.58 -8.44
CA LYS A 174 11.23 -12.80 -7.28
C LYS A 174 9.82 -12.25 -7.51
N ILE A 175 9.71 -11.11 -8.19
CA ILE A 175 8.41 -10.55 -8.58
C ILE A 175 7.73 -11.47 -9.61
N GLN A 176 8.44 -11.97 -10.61
CA GLN A 176 7.91 -12.96 -11.56
C GLN A 176 7.40 -14.22 -10.83
N LYS A 177 8.17 -14.71 -9.85
CA LYS A 177 7.75 -15.86 -9.03
C LYS A 177 6.50 -15.54 -8.20
N TYR A 178 6.36 -14.32 -7.69
CA TYR A 178 5.16 -13.90 -6.99
C TYR A 178 3.95 -13.79 -7.92
N ALA A 179 4.12 -13.21 -9.10
CA ALA A 179 3.04 -13.17 -10.09
C ALA A 179 2.57 -14.58 -10.50
N GLU A 180 3.49 -15.54 -10.66
CA GLU A 180 3.14 -16.93 -10.93
C GLU A 180 2.43 -17.59 -9.73
N TYR A 181 2.91 -17.34 -8.50
CA TYR A 181 2.24 -17.77 -7.28
C TYR A 181 0.79 -17.27 -7.22
N LEU A 182 0.53 -16.01 -7.59
CA LEU A 182 -0.81 -15.44 -7.61
C LEU A 182 -1.70 -16.10 -8.69
N ARG A 183 -1.17 -16.34 -9.90
CA ARG A 183 -1.92 -16.99 -11.01
C ARG A 183 -2.33 -18.42 -10.69
N THR A 184 -1.47 -19.14 -9.97
CA THR A 184 -1.65 -20.57 -9.67
C THR A 184 -2.20 -20.84 -8.28
N ASN A 185 -2.57 -19.81 -7.52
CA ASN A 185 -3.03 -19.94 -6.15
C ASN A 185 -4.35 -20.72 -6.07
N PRO A 186 -4.42 -21.83 -5.29
CA PRO A 186 -5.64 -22.62 -5.21
C PRO A 186 -6.76 -21.94 -4.39
N GLU A 187 -6.41 -21.05 -3.46
CA GLU A 187 -7.33 -20.42 -2.52
C GLU A 187 -7.85 -19.07 -3.02
N PHE A 188 -7.10 -18.43 -3.94
CA PHE A 188 -7.38 -17.06 -4.40
C PHE A 188 -7.49 -17.01 -5.92
N GLU A 189 -8.41 -16.18 -6.40
CA GLU A 189 -8.48 -15.71 -7.79
C GLU A 189 -7.85 -14.33 -7.86
N THR A 190 -6.94 -14.12 -8.81
CA THR A 190 -6.20 -12.86 -8.95
C THR A 190 -6.42 -12.24 -10.33
N THR A 191 -6.82 -10.96 -10.32
CA THR A 191 -6.88 -10.11 -11.51
C THR A 191 -5.71 -9.15 -11.51
N PHE A 192 -5.03 -9.01 -12.65
CA PHE A 192 -3.93 -8.06 -12.84
C PHE A 192 -4.44 -6.85 -13.63
N TYR A 193 -4.13 -5.65 -13.13
CA TYR A 193 -4.49 -4.38 -13.73
C TYR A 193 -3.25 -3.64 -14.19
N GLU A 194 -3.23 -3.19 -15.43
CA GLU A 194 -2.16 -2.38 -16.02
C GLU A 194 -2.34 -0.90 -15.61
N VAL A 195 -2.25 -0.65 -14.30
CA VAL A 195 -2.39 0.67 -13.67
C VAL A 195 -1.14 0.92 -12.82
N GLY A 196 -0.57 2.13 -12.93
CA GLY A 196 0.68 2.46 -12.25
C GLY A 196 1.80 1.51 -12.63
N ASP A 197 2.44 0.86 -11.65
CA ASP A 197 3.46 -0.16 -11.87
C ASP A 197 2.91 -1.60 -11.81
N ARG A 198 1.70 -1.80 -12.31
CA ARG A 198 0.88 -3.03 -12.35
C ARG A 198 0.43 -3.50 -10.95
N ILE A 199 -0.87 -3.55 -10.76
CA ILE A 199 -1.54 -3.93 -9.52
C ILE A 199 -2.17 -5.32 -9.68
N ALA A 200 -2.04 -6.17 -8.65
CA ALA A 200 -2.79 -7.42 -8.53
C ALA A 200 -3.85 -7.32 -7.44
N VAL A 201 -5.06 -7.75 -7.75
CA VAL A 201 -6.21 -7.82 -6.83
C VAL A 201 -6.59 -9.28 -6.66
N SER A 202 -6.42 -9.82 -5.46
CA SER A 202 -6.64 -11.24 -5.12
C SER A 202 -7.82 -11.38 -4.18
N LYS A 203 -8.85 -12.14 -4.58
CA LYS A 203 -10.06 -12.46 -3.79
C LYS A 203 -10.09 -13.95 -3.47
N ARG A 204 -10.67 -14.33 -2.34
CA ARG A 204 -10.92 -15.77 -2.06
C ARG A 204 -11.88 -16.36 -3.10
N LYS A 205 -11.63 -17.64 -3.47
CA LYS A 205 -12.52 -18.40 -4.35
C LYS A 205 -13.76 -18.88 -3.64
#